data_00d0de68914f3ad4d40f7ed6611bb280
#
_entry.id   00d0de68914f3ad4d40f7ed6611bb280
#
_cell.length_a   1.000
_cell.length_b   1.000
_cell.length_c   1.000
_cell.angle_alpha   90.00
_cell.angle_beta   90.00
_cell.angle_gamma   90.00
#
_symmetry.space_group_name_H-M   'P 1'
#
loop_
_entity.id
_entity.type
_entity.pdbx_description
1 polymer ?
#
loop_
_entity_poly.entity_id
_entity_poly.type
_entity_poly.pdbx_seq_one_letter_code
_entity_poly.pdbx_strand_id
1 'polypeptide(L)'
;MRKKIVPCLFALLLCANVQTLFAQNPTERKITTIQITDKDSLMYNKTDSVPPPVITHHKITLDGKTFAYTATTGYLSMKNEEDKVMAKIFYVAYTRDDANNDEKRPVTFVFNGGPGSAAIWLHMGGFSPVRVNFADDKGTATGPPYSYGDNPYSWIGFTDLVYIDPVSTGYSRAAKGVDAKLFHGYTEDVQSVGDFIRLFVTRFQRWDNPKFIAGESYGTTRAAGLSGYLQEKYGMYLNGITLISSVLNFQLIDFHTGNEMPYIFFLPTYSTTAQYYHKLSDDLQALSVDALARKAEAFAKKTYTDFLMQGNDVSEALKNSIIDSLHYFTGLSKDYIRKANCRINDFRFFKELLRDSGKITGRYDSRFSGEDNDDAGEYPSYDPSDANLNGLFISAFNTYVRKDLGYKNDLPYNATTSVWPWDYKPAENRYLDVSETLRSAMTQNSHLKVMVCCGYYDLATPLYNAEYVVQHLGLRDDVKNNIQLTYYTAGHMVYINKPDNAKLQKDAENFYADAVK
;
A
#
# COMPACT_ATOMS: atom_id res chain seq x y z
N MET A 1 11.21 -52.85 56.62
CA MET A 1 11.54 -51.41 56.71
C MET A 1 10.34 -50.59 56.20
N ARG A 2 9.64 -49.93 57.09
CA ARG A 2 8.38 -49.23 56.81
C ARG A 2 8.72 -47.84 56.26
N LYS A 3 8.24 -47.47 55.08
CA LYS A 3 8.15 -46.09 54.59
C LYS A 3 6.76 -45.52 54.88
N LYS A 4 6.74 -44.49 55.66
CA LYS A 4 5.54 -43.74 56.03
C LYS A 4 5.05 -42.90 54.85
N ILE A 5 3.79 -43.02 54.54
CA ILE A 5 3.00 -42.16 53.64
C ILE A 5 2.50 -41.00 54.47
N VAL A 6 2.80 -39.78 54.05
CA VAL A 6 2.23 -38.53 54.60
C VAL A 6 1.17 -38.08 53.56
N PRO A 7 -0.08 -37.88 53.95
CA PRO A 7 -1.09 -37.42 53.00
C PRO A 7 -1.04 -35.89 52.81
N CYS A 8 -1.08 -35.48 51.58
CA CYS A 8 -1.35 -34.10 51.18
C CYS A 8 -2.79 -33.70 51.56
N LEU A 9 -2.90 -32.89 52.59
CA LEU A 9 -4.15 -32.29 53.08
C LEU A 9 -4.16 -30.76 52.90
N PHE A 10 -3.68 -30.28 51.77
CA PHE A 10 -3.63 -28.80 51.49
C PHE A 10 -4.27 -28.36 50.18
N ALA A 11 -4.92 -29.28 49.46
CA ALA A 11 -5.49 -28.97 48.14
C ALA A 11 -7.02 -28.73 48.13
N LEU A 12 -7.70 -28.79 49.27
CA LEU A 12 -9.19 -28.73 49.31
C LEU A 12 -9.76 -27.40 49.87
N LEU A 13 -8.93 -26.49 50.34
CA LEU A 13 -9.41 -25.20 50.87
C LEU A 13 -9.31 -24.01 49.91
N LEU A 14 -8.73 -24.19 48.71
CA LEU A 14 -8.69 -23.14 47.68
C LEU A 14 -9.81 -23.24 46.62
N CYS A 15 -10.53 -24.37 46.55
CA CYS A 15 -11.63 -24.52 45.59
C CYS A 15 -12.98 -23.98 46.07
N ALA A 16 -13.16 -23.70 47.36
CA ALA A 16 -14.44 -23.27 47.91
C ALA A 16 -14.69 -21.74 47.81
N ASN A 17 -13.66 -20.93 47.52
CA ASN A 17 -13.81 -19.48 47.39
C ASN A 17 -13.92 -18.97 45.94
N VAL A 18 -13.85 -19.82 44.92
CA VAL A 18 -13.99 -19.43 43.53
C VAL A 18 -15.44 -19.53 43.00
N GLN A 19 -16.30 -20.25 43.70
CA GLN A 19 -17.69 -20.45 43.24
C GLN A 19 -18.68 -19.36 43.67
N THR A 20 -18.31 -18.41 44.52
CA THR A 20 -19.22 -17.31 44.90
C THR A 20 -19.03 -16.01 44.13
N LEU A 21 -18.16 -15.96 43.12
CA LEU A 21 -17.92 -14.78 42.29
C LEU A 21 -18.62 -14.79 40.93
N PHE A 22 -19.42 -15.83 40.62
CA PHE A 22 -20.13 -15.96 39.33
C PHE A 22 -21.64 -15.79 39.38
N ALA A 23 -22.18 -15.26 40.46
CA ALA A 23 -23.60 -14.95 40.56
C ALA A 23 -23.84 -13.46 40.79
N GLN A 24 -23.42 -12.62 39.86
CA GLN A 24 -23.92 -11.25 39.75
C GLN A 24 -24.53 -11.05 38.36
N ASN A 25 -25.77 -10.52 38.39
CA ASN A 25 -26.69 -10.27 37.29
C ASN A 25 -26.05 -9.81 35.97
N PRO A 26 -26.58 -10.25 34.79
CA PRO A 26 -26.05 -9.89 33.48
C PRO A 26 -26.37 -8.45 33.00
N THR A 27 -26.86 -7.56 33.86
CA THR A 27 -27.39 -6.25 33.46
C THR A 27 -26.56 -5.04 33.84
N GLU A 28 -25.37 -5.18 34.42
CA GLU A 28 -24.46 -4.03 34.61
C GLU A 28 -23.00 -4.41 34.34
N ARG A 29 -22.66 -4.67 33.07
CA ARG A 29 -21.29 -4.40 32.62
C ARG A 29 -21.15 -2.90 32.43
N LYS A 30 -20.71 -2.18 33.47
CA LYS A 30 -20.07 -0.89 33.27
C LYS A 30 -18.83 -1.16 32.45
N ILE A 31 -18.91 -0.97 31.13
CA ILE A 31 -17.74 -0.83 30.27
C ILE A 31 -17.15 0.51 30.71
N THR A 32 -16.16 0.47 31.58
CA THR A 32 -15.33 1.63 31.84
C THR A 32 -14.55 1.84 30.54
N THR A 33 -15.00 2.77 29.71
CA THR A 33 -14.16 3.29 28.63
C THR A 33 -12.92 3.84 29.31
N ILE A 34 -11.80 3.11 29.20
CA ILE A 34 -10.51 3.63 29.66
C ILE A 34 -10.20 4.75 28.69
N GLN A 35 -10.60 5.97 29.02
CA GLN A 35 -9.98 7.14 28.40
C GLN A 35 -8.52 7.04 28.80
N ILE A 36 -7.64 6.89 27.80
CA ILE A 36 -6.20 6.99 28.02
C ILE A 36 -5.98 8.43 28.47
N THR A 37 -5.94 8.63 29.76
CA THR A 37 -5.59 9.92 30.35
C THR A 37 -4.08 10.12 30.19
N ASP A 38 -3.58 11.35 30.27
CA ASP A 38 -2.13 11.63 30.26
C ASP A 38 -1.35 10.77 31.26
N LYS A 39 -1.99 10.33 32.36
CA LYS A 39 -1.42 9.42 33.34
C LYS A 39 -1.27 7.98 32.83
N ASP A 40 -2.22 7.47 32.07
CA ASP A 40 -2.18 6.11 31.52
C ASP A 40 -1.18 6.04 30.38
N SER A 41 -1.06 7.09 29.55
CA SER A 41 -0.03 7.19 28.52
C SER A 41 1.39 7.21 29.12
N LEU A 42 1.57 7.83 30.29
CA LEU A 42 2.83 7.83 31.03
C LEU A 42 3.20 6.44 31.57
N MET A 43 2.23 5.62 31.99
CA MET A 43 2.50 4.25 32.47
C MET A 43 3.00 3.33 31.34
N TYR A 44 2.46 3.46 30.12
CA TYR A 44 2.89 2.66 28.97
C TYR A 44 4.24 3.10 28.39
N ASN A 45 4.62 4.35 28.59
CA ASN A 45 5.83 4.95 27.99
C ASN A 45 7.04 4.98 28.92
N LYS A 46 6.88 4.72 30.22
CA LYS A 46 7.99 4.78 31.17
C LYS A 46 9.16 3.84 30.87
N THR A 47 8.88 2.72 30.19
CA THR A 47 9.89 1.72 29.80
C THR A 47 10.33 1.86 28.33
N ASP A 48 9.59 2.62 27.52
CA ASP A 48 9.76 2.61 26.06
C ASP A 48 10.69 3.71 25.54
N SER A 49 11.14 4.65 26.40
CA SER A 49 12.01 5.78 26.02
C SER A 49 11.42 6.65 24.87
N VAL A 50 10.10 6.69 24.71
CA VAL A 50 9.38 7.55 23.77
C VAL A 50 8.49 8.54 24.53
N PRO A 51 8.29 9.77 24.01
CA PRO A 51 7.35 10.71 24.60
C PRO A 51 5.92 10.18 24.51
N PRO A 52 5.02 10.61 25.40
CA PRO A 52 3.60 10.33 25.27
C PRO A 52 3.07 10.77 23.89
N PRO A 53 2.12 10.04 23.30
CA PRO A 53 1.49 10.47 22.07
C PRO A 53 0.72 11.77 22.27
N VAL A 54 0.67 12.60 21.24
CA VAL A 54 -0.21 13.77 21.21
C VAL A 54 -1.60 13.31 20.77
N ILE A 55 -2.60 13.72 21.53
CA ILE A 55 -4.02 13.40 21.27
C ILE A 55 -4.76 14.69 20.95
N THR A 56 -5.46 14.72 19.83
CA THR A 56 -6.28 15.86 19.40
C THR A 56 -7.66 15.38 18.96
N HIS A 57 -8.69 16.24 19.15
CA HIS A 57 -10.08 15.91 18.84
C HIS A 57 -10.57 16.77 17.69
N HIS A 58 -11.23 16.14 16.73
CA HIS A 58 -11.64 16.75 15.48
C HIS A 58 -13.06 16.34 15.09
N LYS A 59 -13.57 16.97 14.04
CA LYS A 59 -14.84 16.59 13.40
C LYS A 59 -14.67 16.59 11.90
N ILE A 60 -15.41 15.72 11.22
CA ILE A 60 -15.50 15.68 9.76
C ILE A 60 -16.95 15.44 9.36
N THR A 61 -17.38 16.03 8.24
CA THR A 61 -18.70 15.79 7.67
C THR A 61 -18.55 14.94 6.40
N LEU A 62 -19.15 13.74 6.41
CA LEU A 62 -19.20 12.81 5.29
C LEU A 62 -20.68 12.55 4.94
N ASP A 63 -21.05 12.72 3.69
CA ASP A 63 -22.43 12.51 3.19
C ASP A 63 -23.50 13.18 4.08
N GLY A 64 -23.21 14.41 4.51
CA GLY A 64 -24.11 15.21 5.35
C GLY A 64 -24.18 14.80 6.83
N LYS A 65 -23.42 13.78 7.26
CA LYS A 65 -23.29 13.36 8.67
C LYS A 65 -21.98 13.83 9.25
N THR A 66 -22.02 14.47 10.43
CA THR A 66 -20.82 14.90 11.14
C THR A 66 -20.39 13.83 12.14
N PHE A 67 -19.14 13.42 12.05
CA PHE A 67 -18.49 12.47 12.94
C PHE A 67 -17.40 13.17 13.76
N ALA A 68 -17.39 12.91 15.07
CA ALA A 68 -16.26 13.26 15.92
C ALA A 68 -15.19 12.14 15.85
N TYR A 69 -13.93 12.52 15.83
CA TYR A 69 -12.82 11.57 15.86
C TYR A 69 -11.63 12.10 16.65
N THR A 70 -10.88 11.17 17.19
CA THR A 70 -9.63 11.42 17.91
C THR A 70 -8.46 11.06 17.00
N ALA A 71 -7.48 11.97 16.89
CA ALA A 71 -6.19 11.71 16.26
C ALA A 71 -5.13 11.49 17.34
N THR A 72 -4.43 10.35 17.27
CA THR A 72 -3.32 9.97 18.16
C THR A 72 -2.04 9.92 17.36
N THR A 73 -1.08 10.81 17.68
CA THR A 73 0.18 10.96 16.94
C THR A 73 1.37 10.69 17.86
N GLY A 74 2.21 9.72 17.53
CA GLY A 74 3.34 9.37 18.40
C GLY A 74 4.17 8.20 17.89
N TYR A 75 4.83 7.52 18.84
CA TYR A 75 5.69 6.37 18.55
C TYR A 75 5.27 5.13 19.33
N LEU A 76 5.49 3.96 18.72
CA LEU A 76 5.65 2.71 19.45
C LEU A 76 7.12 2.27 19.39
N SER A 77 7.65 1.81 20.53
CA SER A 77 9.00 1.24 20.61
C SER A 77 8.96 -0.25 20.27
N MET A 78 9.71 -0.63 19.26
CA MET A 78 9.93 -2.03 18.92
C MET A 78 11.09 -2.55 19.77
N LYS A 79 10.87 -3.64 20.47
CA LYS A 79 11.85 -4.27 21.38
C LYS A 79 12.18 -5.67 20.89
N ASN A 80 13.41 -6.10 21.14
CA ASN A 80 13.80 -7.49 20.98
C ASN A 80 13.40 -8.34 22.20
N GLU A 81 13.76 -9.61 22.22
CA GLU A 81 13.42 -10.55 23.30
C GLU A 81 14.08 -10.20 24.65
N GLU A 82 15.21 -9.46 24.64
CA GLU A 82 15.88 -8.96 25.83
C GLU A 82 15.31 -7.60 26.32
N ASP A 83 14.13 -7.19 25.86
CA ASP A 83 13.45 -5.92 26.18
C ASP A 83 14.25 -4.66 25.76
N LYS A 84 15.27 -4.81 24.90
CA LYS A 84 16.04 -3.70 24.34
C LYS A 84 15.27 -3.04 23.21
N VAL A 85 15.15 -1.70 23.27
CA VAL A 85 14.54 -0.92 22.18
C VAL A 85 15.43 -0.98 20.93
N MET A 86 14.90 -1.48 19.84
CA MET A 86 15.56 -1.63 18.54
C MET A 86 15.18 -0.51 17.55
N ALA A 87 13.92 -0.06 17.59
CA ALA A 87 13.43 1.03 16.75
C ALA A 87 12.27 1.76 17.42
N LYS A 88 12.03 2.99 16.96
CA LYS A 88 10.84 3.79 17.27
C LYS A 88 10.06 4.01 15.99
N ILE A 89 8.89 3.42 15.90
CA ILE A 89 8.02 3.51 14.73
C ILE A 89 6.97 4.58 14.98
N PHE A 90 6.99 5.62 14.14
CA PHE A 90 6.03 6.72 14.15
C PHE A 90 4.73 6.28 13.51
N TYR A 91 3.63 6.76 14.09
CA TYR A 91 2.29 6.52 13.56
C TYR A 91 1.36 7.71 13.79
N VAL A 92 0.33 7.79 12.96
CA VAL A 92 -0.85 8.62 13.19
C VAL A 92 -2.07 7.72 13.12
N ALA A 93 -2.85 7.68 14.20
CA ALA A 93 -4.09 6.91 14.26
C ALA A 93 -5.29 7.84 14.35
N TYR A 94 -6.35 7.52 13.58
CA TYR A 94 -7.65 8.21 13.62
C TYR A 94 -8.71 7.23 14.08
N THR A 95 -9.35 7.52 15.21
CA THR A 95 -10.40 6.70 15.81
C THR A 95 -11.68 7.49 15.90
N ARG A 96 -12.79 6.95 15.41
CA ARG A 96 -14.10 7.60 15.50
C ARG A 96 -14.64 7.53 16.92
N ASP A 97 -15.06 8.67 17.50
CA ASP A 97 -15.46 8.79 18.91
C ASP A 97 -16.93 8.39 19.14
N ASP A 98 -17.80 8.55 18.14
CA ASP A 98 -19.24 8.33 18.22
C ASP A 98 -19.67 6.89 17.82
N ALA A 99 -18.71 6.01 17.58
CA ALA A 99 -19.00 4.60 17.37
C ALA A 99 -19.54 3.99 18.67
N ASN A 100 -20.71 3.36 18.62
CA ASN A 100 -21.26 2.66 19.77
C ASN A 100 -20.24 1.63 20.28
N ASN A 101 -20.05 1.58 21.59
CA ASN A 101 -19.07 0.67 22.23
C ASN A 101 -19.35 -0.83 21.93
N ASP A 102 -20.55 -1.16 21.46
CA ASP A 102 -20.95 -2.54 21.08
C ASP A 102 -20.62 -2.90 19.62
N GLU A 103 -20.27 -1.92 18.78
CA GLU A 103 -19.87 -2.18 17.40
C GLU A 103 -18.38 -2.53 17.33
N LYS A 104 -18.09 -3.75 16.86
CA LYS A 104 -16.71 -4.18 16.53
C LYS A 104 -16.23 -3.45 15.28
N ARG A 105 -15.89 -2.17 15.46
CA ARG A 105 -15.47 -1.31 14.35
C ARG A 105 -14.14 -1.78 13.75
N PRO A 106 -14.00 -1.91 12.43
CA PRO A 106 -12.76 -2.30 11.78
C PRO A 106 -11.61 -1.34 12.12
N VAL A 107 -10.38 -1.88 12.15
CA VAL A 107 -9.13 -1.12 12.19
C VAL A 107 -8.30 -1.45 10.97
N THR A 108 -7.84 -0.43 10.25
CA THR A 108 -7.03 -0.55 9.03
C THR A 108 -5.64 0.01 9.27
N PHE A 109 -4.63 -0.81 9.04
CA PHE A 109 -3.22 -0.43 9.05
C PHE A 109 -2.78 -0.04 7.65
N VAL A 110 -2.28 1.19 7.49
CA VAL A 110 -2.02 1.83 6.20
C VAL A 110 -0.55 2.18 6.07
N PHE A 111 0.06 1.84 4.93
CA PHE A 111 1.45 2.18 4.62
C PHE A 111 1.69 2.25 3.11
N ASN A 112 2.60 3.11 2.70
CA ASN A 112 3.12 3.15 1.34
C ASN A 112 4.31 2.18 1.16
N GLY A 113 4.85 2.14 -0.03
CA GLY A 113 5.90 1.21 -0.43
C GLY A 113 7.31 1.81 -0.48
N GLY A 114 7.84 1.91 -1.66
CA GLY A 114 9.20 2.25 -2.00
C GLY A 114 9.98 0.99 -2.42
N PRO A 115 10.65 0.22 -1.53
CA PRO A 115 10.83 0.44 -0.09
C PRO A 115 11.50 1.76 0.26
N GLY A 116 11.23 2.26 1.47
CA GLY A 116 11.78 3.52 1.94
C GLY A 116 10.82 4.71 1.85
N SER A 117 9.52 4.50 1.62
CA SER A 117 8.51 5.55 1.64
C SER A 117 7.71 5.54 2.94
N ALA A 118 7.48 6.74 3.50
CA ALA A 118 6.54 6.96 4.59
C ALA A 118 5.09 6.83 4.12
N ALA A 119 4.15 6.70 5.04
CA ALA A 119 2.72 6.55 4.73
C ALA A 119 2.06 7.84 4.18
N ILE A 120 2.80 8.90 3.95
CA ILE A 120 2.34 10.26 3.64
C ILE A 120 1.39 10.31 2.43
N TRP A 121 1.61 9.48 1.39
CA TRP A 121 0.85 9.55 0.15
C TRP A 121 -0.58 9.04 0.35
N LEU A 122 -0.75 7.86 0.92
CA LEU A 122 -2.06 7.35 1.32
C LEU A 122 -2.69 8.20 2.43
N HIS A 123 -1.87 8.73 3.34
CA HIS A 123 -2.32 9.58 4.44
C HIS A 123 -2.93 10.88 3.92
N MET A 124 -2.17 11.68 3.19
CA MET A 124 -2.59 13.02 2.77
C MET A 124 -3.33 13.04 1.43
N GLY A 125 -3.35 11.95 0.68
CA GLY A 125 -4.00 11.88 -0.62
C GLY A 125 -5.27 11.03 -0.65
N GLY A 126 -5.29 9.94 0.12
CA GLY A 126 -6.29 8.87 0.00
C GLY A 126 -7.36 8.88 1.09
N PHE A 127 -7.06 8.29 2.24
CA PHE A 127 -8.10 7.75 3.14
C PHE A 127 -8.33 8.54 4.42
N SER A 128 -7.37 9.40 4.83
CA SER A 128 -7.48 10.11 6.11
C SER A 128 -8.59 11.15 6.10
N PRO A 129 -8.98 11.66 7.28
CA PRO A 129 -9.95 12.74 7.38
C PRO A 129 -9.55 14.03 6.66
N VAL A 130 -8.26 14.21 6.38
CA VAL A 130 -7.69 15.40 5.76
C VAL A 130 -6.92 15.00 4.50
N ARG A 131 -6.98 15.82 3.44
CA ARG A 131 -6.23 15.60 2.21
C ARG A 131 -5.63 16.89 1.67
N VAL A 132 -4.62 16.77 0.83
CA VAL A 132 -4.05 17.88 0.07
C VAL A 132 -5.07 18.44 -0.93
N ASN A 133 -5.00 19.75 -1.20
CA ASN A 133 -5.83 20.40 -2.20
C ASN A 133 -5.10 20.44 -3.55
N PHE A 134 -5.76 19.91 -4.57
CA PHE A 134 -5.29 19.93 -5.96
C PHE A 134 -5.90 21.10 -6.72
N ALA A 135 -5.24 21.51 -7.82
CA ALA A 135 -5.72 22.56 -8.70
C ALA A 135 -6.92 22.11 -9.57
N ASP A 136 -7.01 20.82 -9.83
CA ASP A 136 -8.05 20.21 -10.67
C ASP A 136 -8.42 18.79 -10.20
N ASP A 137 -9.43 18.21 -10.86
CA ASP A 137 -9.92 16.86 -10.56
C ASP A 137 -8.96 15.75 -11.00
N LYS A 138 -7.97 16.04 -11.85
CA LYS A 138 -6.94 15.09 -12.30
C LYS A 138 -5.87 14.83 -11.24
N GLY A 139 -5.68 15.77 -10.30
CA GLY A 139 -4.64 15.71 -9.28
C GLY A 139 -3.42 16.58 -9.60
N THR A 140 -3.59 17.62 -10.42
CA THR A 140 -2.53 18.60 -10.66
C THR A 140 -2.26 19.39 -9.39
N ALA A 141 -1.00 19.51 -8.98
CA ALA A 141 -0.63 20.31 -7.82
C ALA A 141 -0.88 21.80 -8.06
N THR A 142 -1.29 22.48 -7.01
CA THR A 142 -1.25 23.95 -6.98
C THR A 142 0.22 24.42 -6.90
N GLY A 143 0.50 25.66 -7.31
CA GLY A 143 1.77 26.27 -6.93
C GLY A 143 1.84 26.53 -5.42
N PRO A 144 3.06 26.72 -4.85
CA PRO A 144 3.21 27.12 -3.46
C PRO A 144 2.62 28.53 -3.22
N PRO A 145 2.04 28.83 -2.04
CA PRO A 145 1.94 27.96 -0.86
C PRO A 145 0.87 26.88 -1.01
N TYR A 146 1.23 25.66 -0.58
CA TYR A 146 0.34 24.51 -0.64
C TYR A 146 -0.68 24.48 0.49
N SER A 147 -1.81 23.82 0.27
CA SER A 147 -2.88 23.73 1.25
C SER A 147 -3.47 22.32 1.37
N TYR A 148 -4.22 22.10 2.43
CA TYR A 148 -4.99 20.87 2.69
C TYR A 148 -6.36 21.25 3.25
N GLY A 149 -7.27 20.28 3.30
CA GLY A 149 -8.62 20.45 3.86
C GLY A 149 -9.27 19.12 4.16
N ASP A 150 -10.54 19.17 4.57
CA ASP A 150 -11.31 17.97 4.84
C ASP A 150 -11.37 17.06 3.61
N ASN A 151 -11.28 15.76 3.85
CA ASN A 151 -11.37 14.75 2.80
C ASN A 151 -12.79 14.17 2.74
N PRO A 152 -13.61 14.53 1.75
CA PRO A 152 -14.97 14.00 1.62
C PRO A 152 -15.02 12.51 1.31
N TYR A 153 -13.86 11.91 0.93
CA TYR A 153 -13.70 10.49 0.60
C TYR A 153 -13.01 9.71 1.71
N SER A 154 -12.99 10.24 2.93
CA SER A 154 -12.31 9.60 4.05
C SER A 154 -12.94 8.27 4.44
N TRP A 155 -12.09 7.27 4.66
CA TRP A 155 -12.51 5.96 5.14
C TRP A 155 -12.85 5.93 6.64
N ILE A 156 -12.67 7.04 7.36
CA ILE A 156 -13.09 7.15 8.77
C ILE A 156 -14.60 6.90 8.93
N GLY A 157 -15.38 6.98 7.86
CA GLY A 157 -16.80 6.63 7.84
C GLY A 157 -17.09 5.18 8.24
N PHE A 158 -16.22 4.23 7.85
CA PHE A 158 -16.44 2.78 8.04
C PHE A 158 -15.30 2.02 8.74
N THR A 159 -14.11 2.60 8.91
CA THR A 159 -12.97 1.99 9.61
C THR A 159 -12.17 3.03 10.39
N ASP A 160 -11.51 2.62 11.47
CA ASP A 160 -10.43 3.40 12.07
C ASP A 160 -9.15 3.22 11.27
N LEU A 161 -8.27 4.22 11.25
CA LEU A 161 -7.11 4.27 10.37
C LEU A 161 -5.82 4.42 11.19
N VAL A 162 -4.81 3.63 10.90
CA VAL A 162 -3.49 3.68 11.53
C VAL A 162 -2.42 3.77 10.46
N TYR A 163 -1.87 4.96 10.25
CA TYR A 163 -0.79 5.21 9.30
C TYR A 163 0.55 4.90 9.95
N ILE A 164 1.33 4.04 9.34
CA ILE A 164 2.61 3.54 9.86
C ILE A 164 3.72 4.01 8.94
N ASP A 165 4.70 4.72 9.50
CA ASP A 165 5.96 4.99 8.81
C ASP A 165 6.94 3.85 9.13
N PRO A 166 7.32 2.98 8.18
CA PRO A 166 8.35 1.96 8.40
C PRO A 166 9.68 2.55 8.86
N VAL A 167 10.54 1.76 9.50
CA VAL A 167 11.82 2.23 10.04
C VAL A 167 12.64 2.94 8.95
N SER A 168 13.25 4.06 9.29
CA SER A 168 14.01 5.01 8.44
C SER A 168 13.14 5.97 7.63
N THR A 169 11.83 5.76 7.54
CA THR A 169 10.90 6.67 6.84
C THR A 169 10.18 7.59 7.82
N GLY A 170 9.56 8.64 7.31
CA GLY A 170 8.83 9.62 8.12
C GLY A 170 9.65 10.11 9.31
N TYR A 171 9.07 10.00 10.49
CA TYR A 171 9.79 10.23 11.76
C TYR A 171 10.34 8.95 12.40
N SER A 172 10.11 7.76 11.81
CA SER A 172 10.60 6.49 12.35
C SER A 172 12.11 6.35 12.23
N ARG A 173 12.74 5.89 13.30
CA ARG A 173 14.21 5.73 13.37
C ARG A 173 14.57 4.45 14.12
N ALA A 174 15.68 3.82 13.72
CA ALA A 174 16.38 2.85 14.56
C ALA A 174 16.77 3.50 15.89
N ALA A 175 16.81 2.73 16.98
CA ALA A 175 17.20 3.22 18.29
C ALA A 175 18.69 3.64 18.29
N LYS A 176 19.06 4.52 19.24
CA LYS A 176 20.45 4.97 19.37
C LYS A 176 21.39 3.78 19.55
N GLY A 177 22.40 3.66 18.68
CA GLY A 177 23.37 2.57 18.70
C GLY A 177 22.90 1.27 18.00
N VAL A 178 21.74 1.30 17.34
CA VAL A 178 21.25 0.21 16.47
C VAL A 178 21.47 0.62 15.02
N ASP A 179 22.06 -0.27 14.23
CA ASP A 179 22.23 -0.03 12.79
C ASP A 179 20.86 -0.09 12.09
N ALA A 180 20.49 0.99 11.39
CA ALA A 180 19.24 1.07 10.65
C ALA A 180 19.14 0.00 9.54
N LYS A 181 20.26 -0.48 9.01
CA LYS A 181 20.31 -1.53 8.00
C LYS A 181 19.69 -2.86 8.46
N LEU A 182 19.60 -3.09 9.77
CA LEU A 182 18.90 -4.24 10.35
C LEU A 182 17.39 -4.24 10.05
N PHE A 183 16.85 -3.16 9.48
CA PHE A 183 15.46 -3.04 9.06
C PHE A 183 15.31 -2.89 7.54
N HIS A 184 16.43 -2.89 6.80
CA HIS A 184 16.44 -2.67 5.35
C HIS A 184 16.48 -4.00 4.57
N GLY A 185 15.43 -4.78 4.71
CA GLY A 185 15.22 -6.05 4.00
C GLY A 185 13.76 -6.45 4.02
N TYR A 186 13.37 -7.33 3.10
CA TYR A 186 11.98 -7.78 3.00
C TYR A 186 11.50 -8.44 4.30
N THR A 187 12.28 -9.36 4.85
CA THR A 187 11.92 -10.08 6.08
C THR A 187 11.82 -9.14 7.28
N GLU A 188 12.83 -8.30 7.47
CA GLU A 188 12.93 -7.38 8.59
C GLU A 188 11.86 -6.29 8.53
N ASP A 189 11.52 -5.84 7.33
CA ASP A 189 10.43 -4.88 7.08
C ASP A 189 9.07 -5.49 7.47
N VAL A 190 8.75 -6.69 6.97
CA VAL A 190 7.51 -7.40 7.31
C VAL A 190 7.44 -7.69 8.82
N GLN A 191 8.54 -8.11 9.45
CA GLN A 191 8.60 -8.38 10.88
C GLN A 191 8.39 -7.12 11.70
N SER A 192 9.11 -6.03 11.39
CA SER A 192 9.02 -4.80 12.19
C SER A 192 7.64 -4.15 12.11
N VAL A 193 7.02 -4.15 10.94
CA VAL A 193 5.65 -3.62 10.76
C VAL A 193 4.62 -4.57 11.37
N GLY A 194 4.80 -5.89 11.26
CA GLY A 194 3.93 -6.88 11.88
C GLY A 194 3.97 -6.83 13.41
N ASP A 195 5.15 -6.66 13.99
CA ASP A 195 5.33 -6.49 15.44
C ASP A 195 4.70 -5.17 15.93
N PHE A 196 4.80 -4.10 15.13
CA PHE A 196 4.06 -2.86 15.39
C PHE A 196 2.55 -3.11 15.42
N ILE A 197 1.99 -3.78 14.41
CA ILE A 197 0.56 -4.07 14.33
C ILE A 197 0.10 -4.87 15.55
N ARG A 198 0.81 -5.94 15.90
CA ARG A 198 0.52 -6.74 17.09
C ARG A 198 0.56 -5.91 18.37
N LEU A 199 1.60 -5.06 18.52
CA LEU A 199 1.74 -4.21 19.70
C LEU A 199 0.63 -3.15 19.77
N PHE A 200 0.28 -2.52 18.65
CA PHE A 200 -0.83 -1.56 18.55
C PHE A 200 -2.16 -2.21 18.95
N VAL A 201 -2.49 -3.35 18.35
CA VAL A 201 -3.72 -4.11 18.65
C VAL A 201 -3.81 -4.47 20.14
N THR A 202 -2.67 -4.81 20.77
CA THR A 202 -2.60 -5.14 22.19
C THR A 202 -2.80 -3.91 23.06
N ARG A 203 -2.07 -2.83 22.83
CA ARG A 203 -2.11 -1.61 23.65
C ARG A 203 -3.45 -0.87 23.56
N PHE A 204 -4.02 -0.84 22.35
CA PHE A 204 -5.30 -0.18 22.10
C PHE A 204 -6.50 -1.13 22.23
N GLN A 205 -6.30 -2.36 22.76
CA GLN A 205 -7.34 -3.35 23.05
C GLN A 205 -8.23 -3.67 21.82
N ARG A 206 -7.60 -3.89 20.65
CA ARG A 206 -8.30 -4.10 19.38
C ARG A 206 -8.25 -5.57 18.88
N TRP A 207 -8.03 -6.54 19.81
CA TRP A 207 -7.93 -7.96 19.42
C TRP A 207 -9.23 -8.54 18.88
N ASP A 208 -10.37 -8.10 19.35
CA ASP A 208 -11.70 -8.55 18.93
C ASP A 208 -12.31 -7.75 17.77
N ASN A 209 -11.62 -6.70 17.30
CA ASN A 209 -12.06 -5.91 16.14
C ASN A 209 -11.65 -6.58 14.81
N PRO A 210 -12.44 -6.43 13.73
CA PRO A 210 -12.00 -6.77 12.38
C PRO A 210 -10.73 -6.01 11.99
N LYS A 211 -9.77 -6.70 11.39
CA LYS A 211 -8.44 -6.17 11.05
C LYS A 211 -8.23 -6.14 9.56
N PHE A 212 -7.82 -4.99 9.07
CA PHE A 212 -7.53 -4.74 7.65
C PHE A 212 -6.13 -4.16 7.46
N ILE A 213 -5.58 -4.39 6.28
CA ILE A 213 -4.33 -3.77 5.83
C ILE A 213 -4.60 -3.10 4.48
N ALA A 214 -4.07 -1.90 4.30
CA ALA A 214 -4.02 -1.21 3.00
C ALA A 214 -2.58 -0.82 2.67
N GLY A 215 -2.07 -1.34 1.56
CA GLY A 215 -0.72 -1.06 1.06
C GLY A 215 -0.74 -0.55 -0.37
N GLU A 216 0.25 0.27 -0.72
CA GLU A 216 0.46 0.78 -2.07
C GLU A 216 1.86 0.44 -2.56
N SER A 217 2.00 0.08 -3.85
CA SER A 217 3.29 -0.19 -4.47
C SER A 217 4.02 -1.36 -3.76
N TYR A 218 5.29 -1.23 -3.39
CA TYR A 218 5.99 -2.19 -2.52
C TYR A 218 5.21 -2.45 -1.20
N GLY A 219 4.37 -1.52 -0.74
CA GLY A 219 3.46 -1.76 0.38
C GLY A 219 2.50 -2.91 0.15
N THR A 220 2.19 -3.27 -1.09
CA THR A 220 1.38 -4.47 -1.41
C THR A 220 2.18 -5.76 -1.21
N THR A 221 3.48 -5.73 -1.53
CA THR A 221 4.44 -6.82 -1.20
C THR A 221 4.50 -7.02 0.31
N ARG A 222 4.63 -5.92 1.07
CA ARG A 222 4.58 -5.94 2.55
C ARG A 222 3.24 -6.49 3.05
N ALA A 223 2.11 -6.04 2.50
CA ALA A 223 0.77 -6.48 2.91
C ALA A 223 0.56 -7.98 2.71
N ALA A 224 1.00 -8.51 1.57
CA ALA A 224 0.98 -9.95 1.30
C ALA A 224 1.89 -10.72 2.28
N GLY A 225 3.11 -10.22 2.55
CA GLY A 225 4.01 -10.80 3.56
C GLY A 225 3.42 -10.78 4.97
N LEU A 226 2.78 -9.67 5.35
CA LEU A 226 2.12 -9.51 6.65
C LEU A 226 0.95 -10.47 6.84
N SER A 227 0.22 -10.83 5.78
CA SER A 227 -0.89 -11.79 5.88
C SER A 227 -0.42 -13.14 6.40
N GLY A 228 0.72 -13.64 5.92
CA GLY A 228 1.34 -14.86 6.45
C GLY A 228 1.96 -14.64 7.83
N TYR A 229 2.79 -13.61 7.99
CA TYR A 229 3.52 -13.37 9.24
C TYR A 229 2.62 -13.19 10.46
N LEU A 230 1.56 -12.36 10.35
CA LEU A 230 0.62 -12.12 11.45
C LEU A 230 -0.15 -13.39 11.82
N GLN A 231 -0.57 -14.15 10.81
CA GLN A 231 -1.31 -15.39 10.99
C GLN A 231 -0.44 -16.48 11.63
N GLU A 232 0.77 -16.71 11.13
CA GLU A 232 1.65 -17.77 11.59
C GLU A 232 2.28 -17.47 12.95
N LYS A 233 2.76 -16.25 13.16
CA LYS A 233 3.48 -15.88 14.38
C LYS A 233 2.55 -15.53 15.54
N TYR A 234 1.43 -14.86 15.25
CA TYR A 234 0.58 -14.29 16.30
C TYR A 234 -0.85 -14.85 16.33
N GLY A 235 -1.22 -15.76 15.42
CA GLY A 235 -2.59 -16.20 15.26
C GLY A 235 -3.55 -15.05 14.94
N MET A 236 -3.04 -13.97 14.35
CA MET A 236 -3.81 -12.79 13.99
C MET A 236 -4.29 -12.91 12.55
N TYR A 237 -5.53 -13.29 12.39
CA TYR A 237 -6.20 -13.45 11.10
C TYR A 237 -6.77 -12.11 10.65
N LEU A 238 -6.49 -11.73 9.40
CA LEU A 238 -7.03 -10.53 8.78
C LEU A 238 -8.41 -10.80 8.16
N ASN A 239 -9.29 -9.81 8.19
CA ASN A 239 -10.55 -9.82 7.49
C ASN A 239 -10.38 -9.39 6.03
N GLY A 240 -9.51 -8.41 5.76
CA GLY A 240 -9.29 -7.94 4.41
C GLY A 240 -7.96 -7.25 4.17
N ILE A 241 -7.55 -7.25 2.90
CA ILE A 241 -6.35 -6.58 2.42
C ILE A 241 -6.71 -5.76 1.19
N THR A 242 -6.33 -4.47 1.17
CA THR A 242 -6.42 -3.61 0.00
C THR A 242 -5.04 -3.41 -0.59
N LEU A 243 -4.86 -3.81 -1.84
CA LEU A 243 -3.62 -3.72 -2.61
C LEU A 243 -3.78 -2.66 -3.70
N ILE A 244 -3.14 -1.50 -3.52
CA ILE A 244 -3.20 -0.40 -4.48
C ILE A 244 -1.94 -0.43 -5.32
N SER A 245 -2.11 -0.48 -6.64
CA SER A 245 -0.99 -0.50 -7.59
C SER A 245 0.01 -1.61 -7.23
N SER A 246 -0.48 -2.84 -7.37
CA SER A 246 0.10 -4.03 -6.76
C SER A 246 1.36 -4.52 -7.45
N VAL A 247 2.38 -4.87 -6.66
CA VAL A 247 3.54 -5.67 -7.05
C VAL A 247 3.74 -6.82 -6.08
N LEU A 248 3.40 -8.04 -6.49
CA LEU A 248 3.59 -9.26 -5.70
C LEU A 248 4.72 -10.14 -6.24
N ASN A 249 5.05 -10.02 -7.53
CA ASN A 249 6.14 -10.71 -8.19
C ASN A 249 7.01 -9.70 -8.96
N PHE A 250 8.25 -9.53 -8.55
CA PHE A 250 9.17 -8.54 -9.12
C PHE A 250 9.70 -8.93 -10.50
N GLN A 251 9.64 -10.21 -10.89
CA GLN A 251 10.02 -10.64 -12.25
C GLN A 251 9.21 -9.92 -13.33
N LEU A 252 7.95 -9.56 -13.02
CA LEU A 252 7.03 -8.99 -13.98
C LEU A 252 7.28 -7.51 -14.30
N ILE A 253 8.17 -6.85 -13.53
CA ILE A 253 8.49 -5.43 -13.68
C ILE A 253 9.99 -5.15 -13.87
N ASP A 254 10.84 -6.17 -13.86
CA ASP A 254 12.30 -6.01 -13.93
C ASP A 254 12.81 -6.25 -15.35
N PHE A 255 13.14 -5.16 -16.05
CA PHE A 255 13.63 -5.17 -17.42
C PHE A 255 15.13 -5.47 -17.47
N HIS A 256 15.51 -6.70 -17.81
CA HIS A 256 16.90 -7.05 -18.11
C HIS A 256 16.99 -8.14 -19.18
N THR A 257 18.18 -8.37 -19.69
CA THR A 257 18.41 -9.36 -20.75
C THR A 257 17.98 -10.76 -20.32
N GLY A 258 17.10 -11.38 -21.11
CA GLY A 258 16.58 -12.72 -20.86
C GLY A 258 15.30 -12.76 -20.05
N ASN A 259 14.85 -11.64 -19.46
CA ASN A 259 13.54 -11.52 -18.87
C ASN A 259 12.59 -10.81 -19.83
N GLU A 260 11.75 -11.57 -20.52
CA GLU A 260 10.81 -11.05 -21.50
C GLU A 260 9.46 -10.61 -20.89
N MET A 261 9.19 -10.98 -19.66
CA MET A 261 7.89 -10.77 -19.01
C MET A 261 7.47 -9.30 -18.94
N PRO A 262 8.33 -8.34 -18.52
CA PRO A 262 7.91 -6.95 -18.40
C PRO A 262 7.44 -6.35 -19.72
N TYR A 263 8.05 -6.72 -20.87
CA TYR A 263 7.64 -6.22 -22.18
C TYR A 263 6.19 -6.59 -22.51
N ILE A 264 5.73 -7.75 -22.05
CA ILE A 264 4.36 -8.24 -22.21
C ILE A 264 3.41 -7.45 -21.31
N PHE A 265 3.79 -7.27 -20.04
CA PHE A 265 2.88 -6.70 -19.02
C PHE A 265 2.71 -5.19 -19.11
N PHE A 266 3.71 -4.47 -19.60
CA PHE A 266 3.63 -3.01 -19.74
C PHE A 266 2.86 -2.56 -20.99
N LEU A 267 2.73 -3.41 -22.03
CA LEU A 267 2.16 -3.02 -23.31
C LEU A 267 0.71 -2.47 -23.22
N PRO A 268 -0.22 -3.05 -22.43
CA PRO A 268 -1.55 -2.47 -22.27
C PRO A 268 -1.52 -1.04 -21.73
N THR A 269 -0.67 -0.75 -20.75
CA THR A 269 -0.52 0.58 -20.17
C THR A 269 0.19 1.55 -21.14
N TYR A 270 1.15 1.10 -21.95
CA TYR A 270 1.70 1.91 -23.02
C TYR A 270 0.61 2.34 -24.02
N SER A 271 -0.29 1.43 -24.36
CA SER A 271 -1.39 1.72 -25.29
C SER A 271 -2.37 2.76 -24.73
N THR A 272 -2.78 2.62 -23.49
CA THR A 272 -3.68 3.60 -22.84
C THR A 272 -3.02 4.96 -22.69
N THR A 273 -1.71 5.00 -22.39
CA THR A 273 -0.92 6.23 -22.32
C THR A 273 -0.83 6.89 -23.72
N ALA A 274 -0.53 6.12 -24.76
CA ALA A 274 -0.46 6.62 -26.12
C ALA A 274 -1.83 7.16 -26.61
N GLN A 275 -2.93 6.50 -26.24
CA GLN A 275 -4.28 7.00 -26.47
C GLN A 275 -4.51 8.35 -25.78
N TYR A 276 -4.13 8.49 -24.52
CA TYR A 276 -4.28 9.73 -23.76
C TYR A 276 -3.60 10.93 -24.44
N TYR A 277 -2.44 10.71 -25.07
CA TYR A 277 -1.72 11.73 -25.82
C TYR A 277 -2.06 11.79 -27.33
N HIS A 278 -3.13 11.15 -27.76
CA HIS A 278 -3.59 11.14 -29.16
C HIS A 278 -2.51 10.69 -30.16
N LYS A 279 -1.72 9.67 -29.81
CA LYS A 279 -0.65 9.10 -30.63
C LYS A 279 -1.08 7.86 -31.41
N LEU A 280 -2.31 7.40 -31.24
CA LEU A 280 -2.83 6.20 -31.90
C LEU A 280 -3.71 6.54 -33.13
N SER A 281 -3.95 5.54 -33.98
CA SER A 281 -4.88 5.63 -35.08
C SER A 281 -6.33 5.81 -34.62
N ASP A 282 -7.18 6.38 -35.49
CA ASP A 282 -8.56 6.75 -35.17
C ASP A 282 -9.38 5.58 -34.60
N ASP A 283 -9.18 4.37 -35.13
CA ASP A 283 -9.90 3.17 -34.68
C ASP A 283 -9.55 2.77 -33.24
N LEU A 284 -8.27 2.93 -32.81
CA LEU A 284 -7.87 2.74 -31.43
C LEU A 284 -8.23 3.93 -30.54
N GLN A 285 -8.13 5.13 -31.10
CA GLN A 285 -8.45 6.36 -30.39
C GLN A 285 -9.94 6.42 -29.99
N ALA A 286 -10.82 5.81 -30.78
CA ALA A 286 -12.26 5.76 -30.52
C ALA A 286 -12.68 4.73 -29.43
N LEU A 287 -11.79 3.85 -29.02
CA LEU A 287 -12.10 2.84 -27.99
C LEU A 287 -12.20 3.45 -26.59
N SER A 288 -12.97 2.83 -25.70
CA SER A 288 -12.83 3.10 -24.27
C SER A 288 -11.45 2.64 -23.78
N VAL A 289 -10.95 3.25 -22.70
CA VAL A 289 -9.63 2.91 -22.14
C VAL A 289 -9.55 1.41 -21.79
N ASP A 290 -10.60 0.83 -21.23
CA ASP A 290 -10.65 -0.61 -20.94
C ASP A 290 -10.63 -1.46 -22.22
N ALA A 291 -11.44 -1.14 -23.22
CA ALA A 291 -11.46 -1.88 -24.48
C ALA A 291 -10.11 -1.86 -25.19
N LEU A 292 -9.40 -0.72 -25.15
CA LEU A 292 -8.04 -0.62 -25.68
C LEU A 292 -7.06 -1.47 -24.88
N ALA A 293 -7.09 -1.38 -23.56
CA ALA A 293 -6.23 -2.19 -22.68
C ALA A 293 -6.42 -3.69 -22.96
N ARG A 294 -7.68 -4.17 -23.06
CA ARG A 294 -7.98 -5.58 -23.38
C ARG A 294 -7.50 -5.98 -24.78
N LYS A 295 -7.62 -5.10 -25.78
CA LYS A 295 -7.12 -5.36 -27.13
C LYS A 295 -5.60 -5.48 -27.17
N ALA A 296 -4.89 -4.60 -26.48
CA ALA A 296 -3.44 -4.64 -26.35
C ALA A 296 -2.96 -5.87 -25.54
N GLU A 297 -3.66 -6.21 -24.44
CA GLU A 297 -3.41 -7.43 -23.67
C GLU A 297 -3.55 -8.69 -24.53
N ALA A 298 -4.61 -8.79 -25.34
CA ALA A 298 -4.83 -9.95 -26.22
C ALA A 298 -3.70 -10.14 -27.23
N PHE A 299 -3.12 -9.06 -27.76
CA PHE A 299 -1.92 -9.09 -28.60
C PHE A 299 -0.68 -9.47 -27.78
N ALA A 300 -0.50 -8.83 -26.61
CA ALA A 300 0.68 -9.03 -25.75
C ALA A 300 0.83 -10.50 -25.34
N LYS A 301 -0.23 -11.12 -24.83
CA LYS A 301 -0.20 -12.49 -24.28
C LYS A 301 -0.14 -13.61 -25.32
N LYS A 302 -0.25 -13.32 -26.60
CA LYS A 302 -0.18 -14.31 -27.67
C LYS A 302 0.93 -13.97 -28.66
N THR A 303 0.64 -13.14 -29.61
CA THR A 303 1.53 -12.85 -30.75
C THR A 303 2.85 -12.24 -30.33
N TYR A 304 2.82 -11.30 -29.35
CA TYR A 304 4.04 -10.67 -28.89
C TYR A 304 4.85 -11.62 -27.98
N THR A 305 4.20 -12.40 -27.12
CA THR A 305 4.85 -13.45 -26.34
C THR A 305 5.52 -14.49 -27.24
N ASP A 306 4.83 -14.99 -28.27
CA ASP A 306 5.39 -15.97 -29.20
C ASP A 306 6.62 -15.42 -29.93
N PHE A 307 6.59 -14.14 -30.31
CA PHE A 307 7.73 -13.45 -30.90
C PHE A 307 8.91 -13.34 -29.94
N LEU A 308 8.67 -12.87 -28.71
CA LEU A 308 9.72 -12.68 -27.70
C LEU A 308 10.43 -14.00 -27.36
N MET A 309 9.67 -15.10 -27.27
CA MET A 309 10.18 -16.44 -26.95
C MET A 309 11.05 -17.05 -28.05
N GLN A 310 10.93 -16.59 -29.31
CA GLN A 310 11.79 -17.05 -30.41
C GLN A 310 13.19 -16.42 -30.37
N GLY A 311 13.39 -15.33 -29.61
CA GLY A 311 14.70 -14.67 -29.48
C GLY A 311 15.24 -14.16 -30.82
N ASN A 312 16.40 -14.68 -31.26
CA ASN A 312 17.04 -14.28 -32.52
C ASN A 312 16.62 -15.11 -33.73
N ASP A 313 15.83 -16.17 -33.54
CA ASP A 313 15.43 -17.09 -34.61
C ASP A 313 14.18 -16.62 -35.38
N VAL A 314 13.78 -15.37 -35.19
CA VAL A 314 12.62 -14.76 -35.84
C VAL A 314 12.92 -14.42 -37.32
N SER A 315 11.96 -14.70 -38.23
CA SER A 315 12.06 -14.23 -39.58
C SER A 315 11.88 -12.71 -39.69
N GLU A 316 12.51 -12.09 -40.71
CA GLU A 316 12.34 -10.65 -40.96
C GLU A 316 10.85 -10.28 -41.24
N ALA A 317 10.09 -11.17 -41.86
CA ALA A 317 8.66 -10.97 -42.09
C ALA A 317 7.89 -10.88 -40.77
N LEU A 318 8.14 -11.79 -39.80
CA LEU A 318 7.53 -11.76 -38.50
C LEU A 318 7.97 -10.52 -37.69
N LYS A 319 9.28 -10.20 -37.71
CA LYS A 319 9.81 -9.00 -37.06
C LYS A 319 9.14 -7.71 -37.56
N ASN A 320 8.97 -7.58 -38.87
CA ASN A 320 8.27 -6.44 -39.48
C ASN A 320 6.80 -6.36 -39.03
N SER A 321 6.09 -7.49 -38.98
CA SER A 321 4.70 -7.55 -38.50
C SER A 321 4.57 -7.14 -37.04
N ILE A 322 5.54 -7.53 -36.19
CA ILE A 322 5.59 -7.11 -34.77
C ILE A 322 5.89 -5.62 -34.63
N ILE A 323 6.81 -5.09 -35.45
CA ILE A 323 7.09 -3.65 -35.51
C ILE A 323 5.84 -2.86 -35.87
N ASP A 324 5.08 -3.32 -36.85
CA ASP A 324 3.81 -2.70 -37.25
C ASP A 324 2.79 -2.73 -36.10
N SER A 325 2.67 -3.86 -35.41
CA SER A 325 1.75 -4.03 -34.30
C SER A 325 2.15 -3.18 -33.09
N LEU A 326 3.44 -3.14 -32.73
CA LEU A 326 3.93 -2.29 -31.64
C LEU A 326 3.74 -0.80 -31.96
N HIS A 327 4.01 -0.37 -33.21
CA HIS A 327 3.69 0.99 -33.66
C HIS A 327 2.20 1.29 -33.48
N TYR A 328 1.33 0.39 -33.93
CA TYR A 328 -0.13 0.51 -33.82
C TYR A 328 -0.59 0.69 -32.36
N PHE A 329 -0.03 -0.07 -31.39
CA PHE A 329 -0.42 -0.03 -29.98
C PHE A 329 0.30 1.03 -29.16
N THR A 330 1.50 1.48 -29.54
CA THR A 330 2.31 2.39 -28.71
C THR A 330 2.44 3.79 -29.28
N GLY A 331 2.14 3.99 -30.57
CA GLY A 331 2.35 5.26 -31.25
C GLY A 331 3.83 5.61 -31.50
N LEU A 332 4.77 4.76 -31.08
CA LEU A 332 6.21 4.96 -31.30
C LEU A 332 6.56 4.72 -32.78
N SER A 333 7.61 5.40 -33.29
CA SER A 333 8.02 5.22 -34.68
C SER A 333 8.54 3.80 -34.95
N LYS A 334 8.26 3.26 -36.16
CA LYS A 334 8.73 1.92 -36.57
C LYS A 334 10.26 1.81 -36.53
N ASP A 335 10.95 2.91 -36.87
CA ASP A 335 12.42 2.96 -36.85
C ASP A 335 12.94 2.81 -35.41
N TYR A 336 12.33 3.51 -34.44
CA TYR A 336 12.69 3.39 -33.03
C TYR A 336 12.43 1.98 -32.50
N ILE A 337 11.26 1.41 -32.78
CA ILE A 337 10.89 0.05 -32.36
C ILE A 337 11.89 -0.98 -32.93
N ARG A 338 12.29 -0.83 -34.20
CA ARG A 338 13.31 -1.68 -34.82
C ARG A 338 14.66 -1.57 -34.13
N LYS A 339 15.12 -0.35 -33.85
CA LYS A 339 16.39 -0.08 -33.14
C LYS A 339 16.37 -0.62 -31.70
N ALA A 340 15.22 -0.65 -31.06
CA ALA A 340 15.00 -1.23 -29.74
C ALA A 340 14.83 -2.77 -29.78
N ASN A 341 15.01 -3.42 -30.93
CA ASN A 341 14.74 -4.86 -31.11
C ASN A 341 13.35 -5.30 -30.65
N CYS A 342 12.34 -4.47 -30.86
CA CYS A 342 10.96 -4.68 -30.38
C CYS A 342 10.86 -4.82 -28.84
N ARG A 343 11.88 -4.42 -28.07
CA ARG A 343 11.94 -4.48 -26.62
C ARG A 343 12.07 -3.08 -26.04
N ILE A 344 10.93 -2.49 -25.68
CA ILE A 344 10.83 -1.12 -25.20
C ILE A 344 10.58 -1.20 -23.70
N ASN A 345 11.59 -0.85 -22.88
CA ASN A 345 11.42 -0.76 -21.45
C ASN A 345 10.66 0.53 -21.05
N ASP A 346 10.25 0.61 -19.81
CA ASP A 346 9.46 1.72 -19.27
C ASP A 346 10.15 3.08 -19.44
N PHE A 347 11.43 3.22 -19.05
CA PHE A 347 12.19 4.47 -19.19
C PHE A 347 12.30 4.96 -20.64
N ARG A 348 12.50 4.04 -21.59
CA ARG A 348 12.50 4.33 -23.02
C ARG A 348 11.14 4.83 -23.49
N PHE A 349 10.06 4.19 -23.01
CA PHE A 349 8.71 4.61 -23.36
C PHE A 349 8.39 6.01 -22.79
N PHE A 350 8.73 6.30 -21.52
CA PHE A 350 8.53 7.62 -20.91
C PHE A 350 9.20 8.72 -21.72
N LYS A 351 10.41 8.46 -22.22
CA LYS A 351 11.21 9.42 -22.95
C LYS A 351 10.75 9.59 -24.38
N GLU A 352 10.40 8.49 -25.07
CA GLU A 352 10.22 8.48 -26.51
C GLU A 352 8.84 8.96 -26.94
N LEU A 353 7.77 8.66 -26.18
CA LEU A 353 6.39 8.92 -26.60
C LEU A 353 6.14 10.40 -26.96
N LEU A 354 6.72 11.33 -26.22
CA LEU A 354 6.51 12.76 -26.38
C LEU A 354 7.79 13.50 -26.83
N ARG A 355 8.82 12.79 -27.26
CA ARG A 355 10.14 13.35 -27.64
C ARG A 355 10.01 14.49 -28.66
N ASP A 356 9.17 14.35 -29.68
CA ASP A 356 8.97 15.37 -30.72
C ASP A 356 8.49 16.73 -30.17
N SER A 357 7.93 16.73 -28.97
CA SER A 357 7.48 17.95 -28.28
C SER A 357 8.40 18.38 -27.11
N GLY A 358 9.60 17.78 -26.98
CA GLY A 358 10.55 18.06 -25.91
C GLY A 358 10.02 17.67 -24.52
N LYS A 359 9.11 16.69 -24.44
CA LYS A 359 8.46 16.29 -23.20
C LYS A 359 8.68 14.81 -22.88
N ILE A 360 8.53 14.51 -21.60
CA ILE A 360 8.52 13.15 -21.04
C ILE A 360 7.21 12.89 -20.32
N THR A 361 6.81 11.62 -20.19
CA THR A 361 5.64 11.21 -19.42
C THR A 361 6.03 10.80 -18.01
N GLY A 362 5.06 10.87 -17.07
CA GLY A 362 5.24 10.40 -15.70
C GLY A 362 5.27 8.88 -15.60
N ARG A 363 6.02 8.38 -14.62
CA ARG A 363 6.07 6.96 -14.27
C ARG A 363 4.92 6.56 -13.35
N TYR A 364 4.67 7.35 -12.30
CA TYR A 364 3.55 7.06 -11.38
C TYR A 364 2.19 7.36 -12.01
N ASP A 365 2.11 8.35 -12.86
CA ASP A 365 0.89 8.62 -13.63
C ASP A 365 1.27 9.20 -14.98
N SER A 366 1.15 8.37 -16.00
CA SER A 366 1.59 8.72 -17.35
C SER A 366 0.74 9.81 -18.03
N ARG A 367 -0.35 10.26 -17.41
CA ARG A 367 -1.13 11.41 -17.85
C ARG A 367 -0.46 12.75 -17.52
N PHE A 368 0.52 12.77 -16.60
CA PHE A 368 1.36 13.93 -16.36
C PHE A 368 2.54 13.93 -17.32
N SER A 369 2.89 15.10 -17.78
CA SER A 369 4.06 15.33 -18.64
C SER A 369 4.80 16.57 -18.21
N GLY A 370 6.09 16.63 -18.50
CA GLY A 370 6.95 17.76 -18.23
C GLY A 370 8.01 17.92 -19.31
N GLU A 371 8.64 19.08 -19.38
CA GLU A 371 9.79 19.31 -20.25
C GLU A 371 11.00 18.55 -19.70
N ASP A 372 11.76 17.89 -20.58
CA ASP A 372 12.98 17.22 -20.16
C ASP A 372 14.18 18.20 -20.17
N ASN A 373 15.18 17.91 -19.34
CA ASN A 373 16.40 18.69 -19.32
C ASN A 373 17.34 18.37 -20.50
N ASP A 374 17.17 17.19 -21.12
CA ASP A 374 17.98 16.69 -22.23
C ASP A 374 17.12 15.94 -23.23
N ASP A 375 16.69 16.60 -24.30
CA ASP A 375 15.85 16.00 -25.34
C ASP A 375 16.55 14.85 -26.10
N ALA A 376 17.89 14.87 -26.18
CA ALA A 376 18.66 13.88 -26.89
C ALA A 376 18.93 12.60 -26.06
N GLY A 377 18.81 12.69 -24.74
CA GLY A 377 19.07 11.57 -23.82
C GLY A 377 18.20 10.35 -24.08
N GLU A 378 18.66 9.18 -23.68
CA GLU A 378 17.91 7.92 -23.78
C GLU A 378 16.88 7.77 -22.65
N TYR A 379 17.18 8.35 -21.47
CA TYR A 379 16.38 8.25 -20.27
C TYR A 379 15.82 9.61 -19.86
N PRO A 380 14.62 9.64 -19.22
CA PRO A 380 14.08 10.88 -18.67
C PRO A 380 14.97 11.39 -17.52
N SER A 381 15.12 12.71 -17.40
CA SER A 381 15.93 13.32 -16.33
C SER A 381 15.22 13.34 -14.96
N TYR A 382 13.90 13.19 -14.94
CA TYR A 382 13.06 13.14 -13.73
C TYR A 382 11.70 12.51 -14.06
N ASP A 383 10.88 12.28 -13.03
CA ASP A 383 9.50 11.86 -13.17
C ASP A 383 8.55 13.06 -13.00
N PRO A 384 7.84 13.51 -14.06
CA PRO A 384 6.89 14.62 -13.96
C PRO A 384 5.75 14.36 -12.98
N SER A 385 5.32 13.12 -12.80
CA SER A 385 4.27 12.79 -11.84
C SER A 385 4.74 12.89 -10.39
N ASP A 386 5.97 12.49 -10.08
CA ASP A 386 6.58 12.68 -8.77
C ASP A 386 6.80 14.17 -8.47
N ALA A 387 7.39 14.89 -9.43
CA ALA A 387 7.62 16.32 -9.30
C ALA A 387 6.33 17.13 -9.07
N ASN A 388 5.21 16.70 -9.66
CA ASN A 388 3.90 17.29 -9.42
C ASN A 388 3.44 17.15 -7.97
N LEU A 389 3.76 16.04 -7.29
CA LEU A 389 3.17 15.70 -5.99
C LEU A 389 4.09 16.00 -4.80
N ASN A 390 5.39 15.83 -4.95
CA ASN A 390 6.35 15.77 -3.85
C ASN A 390 6.29 17.02 -2.95
N GLY A 391 6.42 18.22 -3.53
CA GLY A 391 6.36 19.47 -2.77
C GLY A 391 5.03 19.71 -2.07
N LEU A 392 3.91 19.39 -2.75
CA LEU A 392 2.56 19.53 -2.23
C LEU A 392 2.35 18.66 -0.98
N PHE A 393 2.66 17.37 -1.06
CA PHE A 393 2.42 16.42 0.04
C PHE A 393 3.32 16.72 1.24
N ILE A 394 4.62 16.94 1.02
CA ILE A 394 5.58 17.19 2.10
C ILE A 394 5.24 18.49 2.84
N SER A 395 4.94 19.56 2.12
CA SER A 395 4.60 20.85 2.73
C SER A 395 3.29 20.80 3.50
N ALA A 396 2.24 20.21 2.90
CA ALA A 396 0.93 20.07 3.53
C ALA A 396 1.02 19.21 4.79
N PHE A 397 1.71 18.06 4.75
CA PHE A 397 1.88 17.18 5.90
C PHE A 397 2.65 17.87 7.04
N ASN A 398 3.77 18.53 6.73
CA ASN A 398 4.55 19.25 7.75
C ASN A 398 3.75 20.37 8.41
N THR A 399 2.84 21.01 7.70
CA THR A 399 1.93 22.00 8.27
C THR A 399 0.86 21.32 9.12
N TYR A 400 0.20 20.30 8.59
CA TYR A 400 -0.88 19.58 9.25
C TYR A 400 -0.45 18.90 10.56
N VAL A 401 0.67 18.16 10.54
CA VAL A 401 1.14 17.42 11.71
C VAL A 401 1.50 18.35 12.88
N ARG A 402 1.97 19.57 12.59
CA ARG A 402 2.34 20.56 13.62
C ARG A 402 1.15 21.40 14.07
N LYS A 403 0.33 21.87 13.12
CA LYS A 403 -0.73 22.84 13.38
C LYS A 403 -1.98 22.16 13.95
N ASP A 404 -2.45 21.10 13.30
CA ASP A 404 -3.73 20.47 13.62
C ASP A 404 -3.55 19.27 14.56
N LEU A 405 -2.52 18.44 14.34
CA LEU A 405 -2.21 17.33 15.25
C LEU A 405 -1.34 17.74 16.44
N GLY A 406 -0.86 18.99 16.49
CA GLY A 406 -0.09 19.52 17.63
C GLY A 406 1.25 18.82 17.87
N TYR A 407 1.69 17.95 16.95
CA TYR A 407 2.91 17.16 17.11
C TYR A 407 4.14 17.94 16.68
N LYS A 408 5.03 18.21 17.63
CA LYS A 408 6.28 18.98 17.42
C LYS A 408 7.47 18.04 17.41
N ASN A 409 8.22 18.07 16.32
CA ASN A 409 9.45 17.29 16.14
C ASN A 409 10.38 18.05 15.18
N ASP A 410 11.64 18.24 15.58
CA ASP A 410 12.65 18.94 14.77
C ASP A 410 13.40 17.99 13.81
N LEU A 411 13.18 16.68 13.92
CA LEU A 411 13.71 15.73 12.94
C LEU A 411 13.14 16.02 11.55
N PRO A 412 13.91 15.83 10.47
CA PRO A 412 13.36 15.86 9.14
C PRO A 412 12.36 14.70 8.96
N TYR A 413 11.19 15.00 8.39
CA TYR A 413 10.24 14.00 7.97
C TYR A 413 10.70 13.40 6.63
N ASN A 414 11.17 12.16 6.67
CA ASN A 414 11.67 11.46 5.48
C ASN A 414 10.49 10.88 4.67
N ALA A 415 9.85 11.69 3.84
CA ALA A 415 8.75 11.21 2.98
C ALA A 415 9.19 10.03 2.11
N THR A 416 10.39 10.15 1.53
CA THR A 416 11.11 9.09 0.84
C THR A 416 12.56 9.12 1.28
N THR A 417 13.15 7.95 1.52
CA THR A 417 14.57 7.81 1.89
C THR A 417 15.19 6.61 1.18
N SER A 418 16.48 6.69 0.88
CA SER A 418 17.20 5.54 0.38
C SER A 418 17.44 4.53 1.51
N VAL A 419 16.90 3.34 1.33
CA VAL A 419 17.13 2.17 2.20
C VAL A 419 18.04 1.14 1.52
N TRP A 420 18.73 1.56 0.48
CA TRP A 420 19.59 0.71 -0.33
C TRP A 420 20.96 0.47 0.33
N PRO A 421 21.59 -0.74 0.21
CA PRO A 421 21.04 -1.92 -0.45
C PRO A 421 19.90 -2.54 0.36
N TRP A 422 18.82 -2.97 -0.34
CA TRP A 422 17.72 -3.70 0.27
C TRP A 422 18.04 -5.20 0.30
N ASP A 423 17.81 -5.84 1.43
CA ASP A 423 18.11 -7.28 1.59
C ASP A 423 16.95 -8.13 1.04
N TYR A 424 17.26 -8.88 -0.01
CA TYR A 424 16.34 -9.82 -0.66
C TYR A 424 16.64 -11.30 -0.32
N LYS A 425 17.36 -11.60 0.78
CA LYS A 425 17.80 -12.96 1.14
C LYS A 425 16.74 -14.05 0.98
N PRO A 426 15.44 -13.85 1.34
CA PRO A 426 14.44 -14.91 1.13
C PRO A 426 14.25 -15.27 -0.35
N ALA A 427 14.67 -14.40 -1.26
CA ALA A 427 14.60 -14.56 -2.70
C ALA A 427 16.00 -14.75 -3.34
N GLU A 428 17.01 -15.21 -2.59
CA GLU A 428 18.33 -15.47 -3.15
C GLU A 428 18.24 -16.44 -4.35
N ASN A 429 18.89 -16.09 -5.45
CA ASN A 429 18.87 -16.79 -6.75
C ASN A 429 17.49 -16.84 -7.46
N ARG A 430 16.56 -15.96 -7.06
CA ARG A 430 15.25 -15.78 -7.72
C ARG A 430 14.74 -14.35 -7.49
N TYR A 431 13.69 -13.96 -8.17
CA TYR A 431 12.97 -12.73 -7.85
C TYR A 431 12.21 -12.85 -6.55
N LEU A 432 12.02 -11.72 -5.86
CA LEU A 432 11.06 -11.67 -4.76
C LEU A 432 9.65 -11.88 -5.32
N ASP A 433 8.99 -12.91 -4.83
CA ASP A 433 7.62 -13.28 -5.14
C ASP A 433 6.90 -13.63 -3.83
N VAL A 434 5.88 -12.85 -3.50
CA VAL A 434 5.08 -13.01 -2.27
C VAL A 434 3.66 -13.53 -2.57
N SER A 435 3.39 -13.88 -3.82
CA SER A 435 2.09 -14.41 -4.25
C SER A 435 1.77 -15.72 -3.53
N GLU A 436 2.76 -16.58 -3.31
CA GLU A 436 2.61 -17.83 -2.57
C GLU A 436 2.26 -17.59 -1.08
N THR A 437 2.86 -16.57 -0.46
CA THR A 437 2.51 -16.19 0.92
C THR A 437 1.05 -15.76 1.03
N LEU A 438 0.59 -14.93 0.09
CA LEU A 438 -0.81 -14.52 0.02
C LEU A 438 -1.74 -15.72 -0.24
N ARG A 439 -1.39 -16.60 -1.19
CA ARG A 439 -2.13 -17.82 -1.49
C ARG A 439 -2.27 -18.71 -0.26
N SER A 440 -1.18 -18.94 0.46
CA SER A 440 -1.14 -19.74 1.68
C SER A 440 -2.03 -19.14 2.77
N ALA A 441 -1.91 -17.82 3.01
CA ALA A 441 -2.72 -17.10 3.99
C ALA A 441 -4.23 -17.21 3.67
N MET A 442 -4.61 -17.01 2.40
CA MET A 442 -6.01 -17.14 1.95
C MET A 442 -6.53 -18.59 2.03
N THR A 443 -5.66 -19.56 1.78
CA THR A 443 -6.03 -20.99 1.88
C THR A 443 -6.31 -21.40 3.32
N GLN A 444 -5.52 -20.91 4.27
CA GLN A 444 -5.69 -21.18 5.71
C GLN A 444 -6.79 -20.32 6.33
N ASN A 445 -7.00 -19.11 5.81
CA ASN A 445 -8.07 -18.19 6.20
C ASN A 445 -9.02 -17.97 5.01
N SER A 446 -9.96 -18.89 4.83
CA SER A 446 -10.95 -18.83 3.74
C SER A 446 -11.91 -17.63 3.82
N HIS A 447 -11.89 -16.87 4.93
CA HIS A 447 -12.64 -15.63 5.11
C HIS A 447 -11.86 -14.38 4.69
N LEU A 448 -10.55 -14.49 4.45
CA LEU A 448 -9.74 -13.37 4.01
C LEU A 448 -10.20 -12.87 2.64
N LYS A 449 -10.59 -11.59 2.59
CA LYS A 449 -10.93 -10.90 1.35
C LYS A 449 -9.75 -10.05 0.85
N VAL A 450 -9.61 -9.91 -0.46
CA VAL A 450 -8.56 -9.08 -1.07
C VAL A 450 -9.16 -8.18 -2.15
N MET A 451 -8.92 -6.88 -2.05
CA MET A 451 -9.27 -5.90 -3.08
C MET A 451 -7.98 -5.41 -3.75
N VAL A 452 -7.89 -5.56 -5.06
CA VAL A 452 -6.74 -5.14 -5.87
C VAL A 452 -7.16 -3.97 -6.76
N CYS A 453 -6.53 -2.81 -6.55
CA CYS A 453 -6.84 -1.56 -7.23
C CYS A 453 -5.80 -1.28 -8.32
N CYS A 454 -6.24 -1.18 -9.59
CA CYS A 454 -5.39 -1.04 -10.77
C CYS A 454 -5.66 0.28 -11.50
N GLY A 455 -4.60 1.08 -11.72
CA GLY A 455 -4.67 2.29 -12.54
C GLY A 455 -4.33 2.00 -14.01
N TYR A 456 -5.13 2.52 -14.95
CA TYR A 456 -4.87 2.34 -16.40
C TYR A 456 -3.62 3.08 -16.89
N TYR A 457 -3.11 4.04 -16.12
CA TYR A 457 -1.98 4.89 -16.48
C TYR A 457 -0.78 4.72 -15.55
N ASP A 458 -0.76 3.61 -14.80
CA ASP A 458 0.34 3.25 -13.88
C ASP A 458 1.47 2.55 -14.64
N LEU A 459 2.59 3.25 -14.82
CA LEU A 459 3.80 2.72 -15.44
C LEU A 459 4.87 2.29 -14.41
N ALA A 460 4.52 2.31 -13.11
CA ALA A 460 5.37 1.74 -12.06
C ALA A 460 5.00 0.27 -11.77
N THR A 461 3.69 -0.02 -11.71
CA THR A 461 3.14 -1.36 -11.47
C THR A 461 1.91 -1.56 -12.36
N PRO A 462 2.12 -1.91 -13.65
CA PRO A 462 1.06 -1.88 -14.65
C PRO A 462 -0.07 -2.87 -14.34
N LEU A 463 -1.29 -2.51 -14.72
CA LEU A 463 -2.51 -3.25 -14.39
C LEU A 463 -2.45 -4.74 -14.76
N TYR A 464 -1.88 -5.08 -15.90
CA TYR A 464 -1.83 -6.46 -16.37
C TYR A 464 -0.90 -7.35 -15.51
N ASN A 465 0.11 -6.78 -14.85
CA ASN A 465 0.90 -7.48 -13.85
C ASN A 465 0.01 -7.99 -12.69
N ALA A 466 -0.80 -7.10 -12.10
CA ALA A 466 -1.69 -7.46 -11.01
C ALA A 466 -2.71 -8.54 -11.43
N GLU A 467 -3.32 -8.38 -12.60
CA GLU A 467 -4.26 -9.35 -13.16
C GLU A 467 -3.62 -10.72 -13.36
N TYR A 468 -2.42 -10.75 -13.93
CA TYR A 468 -1.68 -11.98 -14.16
C TYR A 468 -1.41 -12.73 -12.86
N VAL A 469 -0.90 -12.03 -11.84
CA VAL A 469 -0.63 -12.65 -10.54
C VAL A 469 -1.90 -13.22 -9.92
N VAL A 470 -2.99 -12.46 -9.89
CA VAL A 470 -4.28 -12.91 -9.35
C VAL A 470 -4.79 -14.16 -10.07
N GLN A 471 -4.68 -14.19 -11.40
CA GLN A 471 -5.12 -15.34 -12.21
C GLN A 471 -4.24 -16.59 -12.01
N HIS A 472 -3.00 -16.41 -11.52
CA HIS A 472 -2.02 -17.50 -11.34
C HIS A 472 -1.80 -17.89 -9.87
N LEU A 473 -2.57 -17.35 -8.92
CA LEU A 473 -2.48 -17.75 -7.51
C LEU A 473 -2.85 -19.22 -7.26
N GLY A 474 -3.58 -19.86 -8.17
CA GLY A 474 -3.97 -21.28 -8.01
C GLY A 474 -4.86 -21.53 -6.80
N LEU A 475 -5.68 -20.56 -6.41
CA LEU A 475 -6.65 -20.69 -5.34
C LEU A 475 -7.80 -21.63 -5.73
N ARG A 476 -8.34 -22.34 -4.73
CA ARG A 476 -9.55 -23.14 -4.90
C ARG A 476 -10.75 -22.26 -5.25
N ASP A 477 -11.75 -22.85 -5.88
CA ASP A 477 -12.93 -22.14 -6.38
C ASP A 477 -13.73 -21.41 -5.29
N ASP A 478 -13.75 -21.96 -4.08
CA ASP A 478 -14.43 -21.37 -2.92
C ASP A 478 -13.69 -20.14 -2.36
N VAL A 479 -12.39 -20.01 -2.60
CA VAL A 479 -11.54 -18.92 -2.09
C VAL A 479 -11.22 -17.88 -3.16
N LYS A 480 -11.09 -18.28 -4.43
CA LYS A 480 -10.73 -17.34 -5.52
C LYS A 480 -11.69 -16.16 -5.66
N ASN A 481 -12.98 -16.35 -5.33
CA ASN A 481 -14.00 -15.30 -5.37
C ASN A 481 -13.85 -14.27 -4.24
N ASN A 482 -12.94 -14.48 -3.30
CA ASN A 482 -12.58 -13.51 -2.27
C ASN A 482 -11.64 -12.41 -2.79
N ILE A 483 -11.17 -12.50 -4.06
CA ILE A 483 -10.35 -11.46 -4.68
C ILE A 483 -11.20 -10.65 -5.63
N GLN A 484 -11.21 -9.34 -5.41
CA GLN A 484 -11.87 -8.35 -6.27
C GLN A 484 -10.82 -7.48 -6.97
N LEU A 485 -10.84 -7.42 -8.30
CA LEU A 485 -10.08 -6.47 -9.10
C LEU A 485 -10.94 -5.23 -9.38
N THR A 486 -10.39 -4.05 -9.16
CA THR A 486 -11.04 -2.76 -9.42
C THR A 486 -10.14 -1.88 -10.29
N TYR A 487 -10.72 -1.12 -11.21
CA TYR A 487 -10.00 -0.35 -12.22
C TYR A 487 -10.33 1.13 -12.12
N TYR A 488 -9.29 1.98 -12.32
CA TYR A 488 -9.36 3.43 -12.15
C TYR A 488 -8.70 4.14 -13.32
N THR A 489 -9.29 5.26 -13.75
CA THR A 489 -8.77 6.09 -14.86
C THR A 489 -7.65 7.03 -14.39
N ALA A 490 -6.81 6.54 -13.52
CA ALA A 490 -5.67 7.21 -12.90
C ALA A 490 -4.39 6.35 -13.07
N GLY A 491 -3.27 6.85 -12.56
CA GLY A 491 -2.01 6.11 -12.47
C GLY A 491 -1.84 5.36 -11.15
N HIS A 492 -0.62 5.34 -10.62
CA HIS A 492 -0.18 4.61 -9.42
C HIS A 492 -0.91 5.05 -8.16
N MET A 493 -1.06 6.35 -7.96
CA MET A 493 -1.82 6.94 -6.87
C MET A 493 -3.26 7.19 -7.33
N VAL A 494 -4.08 6.14 -7.41
CA VAL A 494 -5.45 6.21 -7.95
C VAL A 494 -6.32 7.28 -7.27
N TYR A 495 -6.03 7.57 -6.01
CA TYR A 495 -6.76 8.50 -5.16
C TYR A 495 -6.46 9.99 -5.41
N ILE A 496 -5.44 10.36 -6.21
CA ILE A 496 -5.22 11.78 -6.55
C ILE A 496 -6.25 12.29 -7.54
N ASN A 497 -6.74 11.43 -8.44
CA ASN A 497 -7.84 11.71 -9.34
C ASN A 497 -9.16 11.74 -8.57
N LYS A 498 -9.87 12.85 -8.58
CA LYS A 498 -11.02 13.05 -7.72
C LYS A 498 -12.19 12.10 -8.01
N PRO A 499 -12.60 11.85 -9.27
CA PRO A 499 -13.63 10.85 -9.59
C PRO A 499 -13.23 9.44 -9.14
N ASP A 500 -11.96 9.06 -9.33
CA ASP A 500 -11.46 7.75 -8.94
C ASP A 500 -11.35 7.61 -7.42
N ASN A 501 -11.02 8.68 -6.69
CA ASN A 501 -11.03 8.65 -5.22
C ASN A 501 -12.43 8.44 -4.65
N ALA A 502 -13.44 9.07 -5.26
CA ALA A 502 -14.84 8.83 -4.90
C ALA A 502 -15.25 7.38 -5.18
N LYS A 503 -14.85 6.83 -6.34
CA LYS A 503 -15.06 5.42 -6.68
C LYS A 503 -14.34 4.50 -5.71
N LEU A 504 -13.07 4.76 -5.39
CA LEU A 504 -12.25 3.97 -4.48
C LEU A 504 -12.87 3.92 -3.07
N GLN A 505 -13.34 5.05 -2.56
CA GLN A 505 -14.04 5.10 -1.28
C GLN A 505 -15.28 4.20 -1.29
N LYS A 506 -16.07 4.22 -2.35
CA LYS A 506 -17.29 3.40 -2.46
C LYS A 506 -16.96 1.91 -2.64
N ASP A 507 -15.97 1.59 -3.45
CA ASP A 507 -15.50 0.21 -3.64
C ASP A 507 -14.98 -0.36 -2.30
N ALA A 508 -14.21 0.44 -1.54
CA ALA A 508 -13.71 0.06 -0.23
C ALA A 508 -14.83 -0.11 0.80
N GLU A 509 -15.80 0.81 0.87
CA GLU A 509 -16.95 0.68 1.79
C GLU A 509 -17.71 -0.63 1.57
N ASN A 510 -17.98 -0.98 0.30
CA ASN A 510 -18.62 -2.24 -0.06
C ASN A 510 -17.76 -3.46 0.29
N PHE A 511 -16.44 -3.40 0.02
CA PHE A 511 -15.48 -4.44 0.34
C PHE A 511 -15.40 -4.70 1.85
N TYR A 512 -15.31 -3.65 2.66
CA TYR A 512 -15.29 -3.77 4.12
C TYR A 512 -16.60 -4.35 4.66
N ALA A 513 -17.73 -3.87 4.15
CA ALA A 513 -19.05 -4.39 4.54
C ALA A 513 -19.21 -5.89 4.22
N ASP A 514 -18.59 -6.38 3.12
CA ASP A 514 -18.60 -7.81 2.78
C ASP A 514 -17.62 -8.63 3.65
N ALA A 515 -16.45 -8.07 3.95
CA ALA A 515 -15.40 -8.77 4.68
C ALA A 515 -15.66 -8.91 6.20
N VAL A 516 -16.65 -8.23 6.76
CA VAL A 516 -17.03 -8.31 8.18
C VAL A 516 -18.32 -9.10 8.44
N LYS A 517 -18.97 -9.60 7.38
CA LYS A 517 -20.13 -10.51 7.46
C LYS A 517 -19.70 -11.88 7.95
#